data_30499ffd2fbee6e07a862a2d72c64a16
#
_entry.id   30499ffd2fbee6e07a862a2d72c64a16
#
_cell.length_a   1.000
_cell.length_b   1.000
_cell.length_c   1.000
_cell.angle_alpha   90.00
_cell.angle_beta   90.00
_cell.angle_gamma   90.00
#
_symmetry.space_group_name_H-M   'P 1'
#
loop_
_entity.id
_entity.type
_entity.pdbx_description
1 polymer ?
#
loop_
_entity_poly.entity_id
_entity_poly.type
_entity_poly.pdbx_seq_one_letter_code
_entity_poly.pdbx_strand_id
1 'polypeptide(L)'
;MLNFDVVIVGACTAGTYFSTLLAKENLKVLVIDKDTEENLCKRLDIFHFTKDSYAQFNIEESKEGDEEFVRDFNICYSKSALDNHLKTNYIDVSVMHLPLFIKKLRKKALEAGVTFKFNESFDSLIYNEDNQINGIKTKSGLTIKARLVVDASGIPSVVRTTINNPYMENFKIGPKDMFYVLLKYVELKDSKVELSTSWPYYKGWIAPQHNSNGAIVGVGANLSLEYARKCMDKFEKSIKLPEYTLSYEETGCTPYRRPPFSFVCDGFMVIGDAACLTKPWNGEGIPAAWVQCTPAAKIVAKALENNGYPTVDLLWKINEIYQKGEGAEYAATRAMLIGAVNMSEKDNDFLFKHAIVFKSDDELENPHMIKTLLKGVLKKKFSLKALISLSSALIKSNKIRKHYLNYPSSPNLYKKWKKKAEVLWKKAGTMADCIKDA
;
A
#
# COMPACT_ATOMS: atom_id res chain seq x y z
N MET A 1 18.27 12.35 -28.13
CA MET A 1 18.49 12.56 -26.68
C MET A 1 17.40 13.49 -26.17
N LEU A 2 16.67 13.11 -25.13
CA LEU A 2 15.60 13.92 -24.53
C LEU A 2 16.10 14.51 -23.21
N ASN A 3 15.68 15.74 -22.90
CA ASN A 3 16.10 16.45 -21.68
C ASN A 3 14.86 16.86 -20.86
N PHE A 4 14.84 16.45 -19.60
CA PHE A 4 13.81 16.74 -18.62
C PHE A 4 14.43 17.11 -17.28
N ASP A 5 13.65 17.69 -16.37
CA ASP A 5 14.07 17.88 -14.98
C ASP A 5 13.94 16.58 -14.21
N VAL A 6 12.82 15.88 -14.44
CA VAL A 6 12.48 14.62 -13.77
C VAL A 6 12.03 13.57 -14.79
N VAL A 7 12.54 12.35 -14.65
CA VAL A 7 12.00 11.16 -15.33
C VAL A 7 11.41 10.19 -14.29
N ILE A 8 10.17 9.76 -14.52
CA ILE A 8 9.47 8.81 -13.68
C ILE A 8 9.29 7.49 -14.43
N VAL A 9 9.69 6.39 -13.81
CA VAL A 9 9.54 5.03 -14.36
C VAL A 9 8.31 4.38 -13.74
N GLY A 10 7.23 4.28 -14.52
CA GLY A 10 5.93 3.74 -14.11
C GLY A 10 4.81 4.79 -14.16
N ALA A 11 3.80 4.56 -14.99
CA ALA A 11 2.68 5.47 -15.26
C ALA A 11 1.38 5.08 -14.52
N CYS A 12 1.46 4.23 -13.49
CA CYS A 12 0.32 3.89 -12.66
C CYS A 12 -0.01 5.03 -11.67
N THR A 13 -0.88 4.79 -10.69
CA THR A 13 -1.45 5.82 -9.80
C THR A 13 -0.41 6.71 -9.11
N ALA A 14 0.68 6.14 -8.59
CA ALA A 14 1.71 6.91 -7.89
C ALA A 14 2.51 7.80 -8.85
N GLY A 15 3.00 7.23 -9.97
CA GLY A 15 3.82 7.97 -10.95
C GLY A 15 3.03 9.07 -11.64
N THR A 16 1.78 8.78 -12.06
CA THR A 16 0.91 9.77 -12.71
C THR A 16 0.52 10.91 -11.76
N TYR A 17 0.16 10.60 -10.51
CA TYR A 17 -0.16 11.63 -9.53
C TYR A 17 1.05 12.50 -9.20
N PHE A 18 2.19 11.88 -8.94
CA PHE A 18 3.42 12.62 -8.61
C PHE A 18 3.89 13.51 -9.77
N SER A 19 3.82 13.01 -11.01
CA SER A 19 4.16 13.79 -12.20
C SER A 19 3.32 15.06 -12.34
N THR A 20 2.00 14.96 -12.03
CA THR A 20 1.10 16.11 -12.04
C THR A 20 1.51 17.16 -11.01
N LEU A 21 1.87 16.73 -9.80
CA LEU A 21 2.33 17.66 -8.76
C LEU A 21 3.63 18.36 -9.15
N LEU A 22 4.61 17.63 -9.71
CA LEU A 22 5.88 18.18 -10.16
C LEU A 22 5.71 19.17 -11.33
N ALA A 23 4.83 18.85 -12.28
CA ALA A 23 4.54 19.76 -13.40
C ALA A 23 3.86 21.05 -12.92
N LYS A 24 3.00 21.00 -11.90
CA LYS A 24 2.42 22.20 -11.26
C LYS A 24 3.46 23.07 -10.54
N GLU A 25 4.60 22.51 -10.17
CA GLU A 25 5.79 23.26 -9.68
C GLU A 25 6.72 23.71 -10.82
N ASN A 26 6.22 23.75 -12.06
CA ASN A 26 6.91 24.19 -13.28
C ASN A 26 8.13 23.31 -13.66
N LEU A 27 8.18 22.06 -13.25
CA LEU A 27 9.22 21.12 -13.68
C LEU A 27 8.83 20.42 -14.98
N LYS A 28 9.81 20.21 -15.85
CA LYS A 28 9.66 19.44 -17.09
C LYS A 28 9.74 17.94 -16.76
N VAL A 29 8.60 17.25 -16.81
CA VAL A 29 8.47 15.87 -16.36
C VAL A 29 8.19 14.93 -17.53
N LEU A 30 8.93 13.81 -17.59
CA LEU A 30 8.62 12.66 -18.45
C LEU A 30 8.26 11.46 -17.61
N VAL A 31 7.15 10.80 -17.95
CA VAL A 31 6.78 9.50 -17.42
C VAL A 31 6.95 8.44 -18.51
N ILE A 32 7.64 7.35 -18.19
CA ILE A 32 7.73 6.19 -19.08
C ILE A 32 7.02 4.99 -18.46
N ASP A 33 6.43 4.13 -19.30
CA ASP A 33 5.90 2.83 -18.87
C ASP A 33 6.21 1.75 -19.91
N LYS A 34 6.44 0.53 -19.43
CA LYS A 34 6.69 -0.66 -20.25
C LYS A 34 5.46 -1.12 -21.01
N ASP A 35 4.26 -0.86 -20.49
CA ASP A 35 3.01 -1.24 -21.08
C ASP A 35 2.52 -0.20 -22.11
N THR A 36 1.58 -0.60 -22.97
CA THR A 36 0.88 0.35 -23.83
C THR A 36 -0.08 1.21 -23.00
N GLU A 37 -0.50 2.34 -23.56
CA GLU A 37 -1.50 3.20 -22.93
C GLU A 37 -2.79 2.45 -22.61
N GLU A 38 -3.24 1.56 -23.52
CA GLU A 38 -4.46 0.78 -23.38
C GLU A 38 -4.34 -0.37 -22.37
N ASN A 39 -3.12 -0.87 -22.14
CA ASN A 39 -2.87 -1.98 -21.22
C ASN A 39 -2.41 -1.53 -19.82
N LEU A 40 -2.36 -0.23 -19.61
CA LEU A 40 -1.89 0.32 -18.34
C LEU A 40 -2.84 -0.08 -17.20
N CYS A 41 -2.27 -0.74 -16.18
CA CYS A 41 -2.97 -1.11 -14.93
C CYS A 41 -4.26 -1.91 -15.13
N LYS A 42 -4.35 -2.78 -16.13
CA LYS A 42 -5.50 -3.66 -16.37
C LYS A 42 -5.69 -4.75 -15.30
N ARG A 43 -4.84 -4.81 -14.29
CA ARG A 43 -4.95 -5.77 -13.18
C ARG A 43 -5.74 -5.15 -12.03
N LEU A 44 -6.64 -5.91 -11.43
CA LEU A 44 -7.55 -5.46 -10.37
C LEU A 44 -8.40 -4.28 -10.86
N ASP A 45 -9.35 -4.61 -11.75
CA ASP A 45 -10.19 -3.62 -12.40
C ASP A 45 -10.92 -2.70 -11.40
N ILE A 46 -11.51 -3.28 -10.35
CA ILE A 46 -12.30 -2.53 -9.36
C ILE A 46 -11.48 -2.24 -8.10
N PHE A 47 -11.48 -0.99 -7.67
CA PHE A 47 -10.89 -0.58 -6.40
C PHE A 47 -11.84 0.33 -5.59
N HIS A 48 -11.58 0.39 -4.31
CA HIS A 48 -12.32 1.20 -3.35
C HIS A 48 -11.49 2.43 -2.96
N PHE A 49 -12.13 3.61 -2.95
CA PHE A 49 -11.48 4.86 -2.63
C PHE A 49 -12.30 5.64 -1.61
N THR A 50 -11.71 5.97 -0.47
CA THR A 50 -12.40 6.77 0.56
C THR A 50 -12.62 8.20 0.07
N LYS A 51 -13.81 8.75 0.25
CA LYS A 51 -14.15 10.08 -0.27
C LYS A 51 -13.32 11.20 0.35
N ASP A 52 -12.91 11.07 1.60
CA ASP A 52 -11.98 12.01 2.23
C ASP A 52 -10.67 12.16 1.46
N SER A 53 -10.25 11.11 0.75
CA SER A 53 -9.03 11.15 -0.06
C SER A 53 -9.11 12.12 -1.24
N TYR A 54 -10.30 12.40 -1.78
CA TYR A 54 -10.46 13.39 -2.84
C TYR A 54 -10.02 14.78 -2.36
N ALA A 55 -10.54 15.22 -1.22
CA ALA A 55 -10.18 16.50 -0.63
C ALA A 55 -8.72 16.51 -0.14
N GLN A 56 -8.28 15.44 0.52
CA GLN A 56 -6.91 15.31 1.05
C GLN A 56 -5.84 15.48 -0.04
N PHE A 57 -6.09 14.93 -1.22
CA PHE A 57 -5.12 14.93 -2.32
C PHE A 57 -5.47 15.91 -3.45
N ASN A 58 -6.49 16.74 -3.25
CA ASN A 58 -6.97 17.70 -4.24
C ASN A 58 -7.26 17.05 -5.61
N ILE A 59 -7.99 15.93 -5.56
CA ILE A 59 -8.49 15.17 -6.71
C ILE A 59 -9.98 15.48 -6.87
N GLU A 60 -10.42 15.68 -8.10
CA GLU A 60 -11.83 15.84 -8.43
C GLU A 60 -12.59 14.55 -8.12
N GLU A 61 -13.65 14.67 -7.31
CA GLU A 61 -14.48 13.53 -6.93
C GLU A 61 -15.13 12.89 -8.15
N SER A 62 -15.06 11.56 -8.21
CA SER A 62 -15.76 10.77 -9.21
C SER A 62 -17.19 10.51 -8.74
N LYS A 63 -18.15 10.71 -9.64
CA LYS A 63 -19.59 10.67 -9.36
C LYS A 63 -20.37 9.96 -10.48
N GLU A 64 -21.64 9.71 -10.24
CA GLU A 64 -22.53 9.13 -11.24
C GLU A 64 -22.47 9.89 -12.57
N GLY A 65 -22.24 9.15 -13.66
CA GLY A 65 -22.03 9.69 -15.01
C GLY A 65 -20.57 9.78 -15.44
N ASP A 66 -19.60 9.69 -14.54
CA ASP A 66 -18.18 9.62 -14.88
C ASP A 66 -17.82 8.19 -15.35
N GLU A 67 -16.93 8.06 -16.36
CA GLU A 67 -16.56 6.77 -16.95
C GLU A 67 -15.98 5.78 -15.92
N GLU A 68 -15.21 6.27 -14.96
CA GLU A 68 -14.54 5.46 -13.95
C GLU A 68 -15.46 5.07 -12.80
N PHE A 69 -16.58 5.78 -12.59
CA PHE A 69 -17.43 5.59 -11.42
C PHE A 69 -18.30 4.34 -11.57
N VAL A 70 -18.36 3.52 -10.54
CA VAL A 70 -19.22 2.35 -10.46
C VAL A 70 -20.40 2.64 -9.53
N ARG A 71 -20.12 2.95 -8.28
CA ARG A 71 -21.12 3.30 -7.27
C ARG A 71 -20.46 3.78 -5.99
N ASP A 72 -21.25 4.38 -5.11
CA ASP A 72 -20.88 4.63 -3.73
C ASP A 72 -21.48 3.59 -2.79
N PHE A 73 -20.82 3.40 -1.65
CA PHE A 73 -21.43 2.77 -0.49
C PHE A 73 -20.90 3.39 0.81
N ASN A 74 -21.71 3.36 1.85
CA ASN A 74 -21.42 4.08 3.09
C ASN A 74 -21.60 3.23 4.35
N ILE A 75 -21.80 1.93 4.21
CA ILE A 75 -21.87 0.99 5.32
C ILE A 75 -20.95 -0.18 5.04
N CYS A 76 -20.11 -0.53 6.01
CA CYS A 76 -19.29 -1.73 6.02
C CYS A 76 -19.65 -2.60 7.23
N TYR A 77 -19.95 -3.85 6.95
CA TYR A 77 -20.21 -4.88 7.97
C TYR A 77 -18.91 -5.66 8.19
N SER A 78 -18.49 -5.78 9.43
CA SER A 78 -17.35 -6.62 9.81
C SER A 78 -17.85 -7.81 10.63
N LYS A 79 -17.52 -9.02 10.19
CA LYS A 79 -17.88 -10.26 10.87
C LYS A 79 -16.69 -10.86 11.60
N SER A 80 -16.94 -11.46 12.77
CA SER A 80 -15.88 -12.14 13.50
C SER A 80 -15.46 -13.45 12.82
N ALA A 81 -14.31 -13.98 13.23
CA ALA A 81 -13.72 -15.21 12.68
C ALA A 81 -14.67 -16.43 12.70
N LEU A 82 -15.58 -16.50 13.68
CA LEU A 82 -16.55 -17.57 13.83
C LEU A 82 -17.95 -17.17 13.37
N ASP A 83 -18.09 -16.01 12.72
CA ASP A 83 -19.38 -15.44 12.29
C ASP A 83 -20.41 -15.25 13.44
N ASN A 84 -19.90 -15.15 14.68
CA ASN A 84 -20.75 -15.04 15.88
C ASN A 84 -21.09 -13.58 16.21
N HIS A 85 -20.33 -12.61 15.67
CA HIS A 85 -20.48 -11.20 15.99
C HIS A 85 -20.39 -10.36 14.71
N LEU A 86 -21.32 -9.44 14.58
CA LEU A 86 -21.38 -8.45 13.51
C LEU A 86 -21.12 -7.06 14.10
N LYS A 87 -20.34 -6.25 13.39
CA LYS A 87 -20.12 -4.83 13.69
C LYS A 87 -20.39 -4.03 12.45
N THR A 88 -21.06 -2.90 12.63
CA THR A 88 -21.40 -1.97 11.55
C THR A 88 -20.54 -0.72 11.68
N ASN A 89 -19.92 -0.30 10.59
CA ASN A 89 -19.17 0.93 10.49
C ASN A 89 -19.70 1.77 9.34
N TYR A 90 -19.89 3.04 9.58
CA TYR A 90 -20.19 4.00 8.55
C TYR A 90 -18.88 4.39 7.85
N ILE A 91 -18.86 4.24 6.56
CA ILE A 91 -17.72 4.60 5.71
C ILE A 91 -18.28 5.41 4.55
N ASP A 92 -17.43 6.19 3.91
CA ASP A 92 -17.82 6.90 2.70
C ASP A 92 -16.81 6.54 1.60
N VAL A 93 -17.23 5.66 0.71
CA VAL A 93 -16.35 5.00 -0.26
C VAL A 93 -16.96 5.02 -1.64
N SER A 94 -16.17 5.45 -2.61
CA SER A 94 -16.47 5.27 -4.04
C SER A 94 -15.81 3.99 -4.56
N VAL A 95 -16.56 3.21 -5.31
CA VAL A 95 -16.09 2.06 -6.09
C VAL A 95 -15.85 2.54 -7.51
N MET A 96 -14.68 2.25 -8.04
CA MET A 96 -14.26 2.75 -9.35
C MET A 96 -13.51 1.69 -10.17
N HIS A 97 -13.55 1.85 -11.49
CA HIS A 97 -12.69 1.13 -12.44
C HIS A 97 -11.29 1.75 -12.44
N LEU A 98 -10.29 0.98 -12.01
CA LEU A 98 -8.91 1.46 -11.88
C LEU A 98 -8.30 1.94 -13.21
N PRO A 99 -8.43 1.23 -14.35
CA PRO A 99 -7.89 1.71 -15.61
C PRO A 99 -8.49 3.05 -16.06
N LEU A 100 -9.80 3.24 -15.85
CA LEU A 100 -10.50 4.47 -16.21
C LEU A 100 -10.14 5.63 -15.25
N PHE A 101 -9.98 5.34 -13.96
CA PHE A 101 -9.49 6.32 -12.99
C PHE A 101 -8.07 6.79 -13.33
N ILE A 102 -7.18 5.88 -13.74
CA ILE A 102 -5.85 6.25 -14.21
C ILE A 102 -5.90 7.09 -15.48
N LYS A 103 -6.80 6.78 -16.42
CA LYS A 103 -7.05 7.62 -17.60
C LYS A 103 -7.45 9.05 -17.21
N LYS A 104 -8.32 9.22 -16.20
CA LYS A 104 -8.69 10.52 -15.62
C LYS A 104 -7.48 11.24 -15.04
N LEU A 105 -6.68 10.57 -14.20
CA LEU A 105 -5.46 11.14 -13.61
C LEU A 105 -4.45 11.55 -14.70
N ARG A 106 -4.26 10.71 -15.73
CA ARG A 106 -3.34 11.00 -16.83
C ARG A 106 -3.80 12.21 -17.64
N LYS A 107 -5.11 12.36 -17.90
CA LYS A 107 -5.64 13.55 -18.55
C LYS A 107 -5.23 14.82 -17.79
N LYS A 108 -5.38 14.83 -16.46
CA LYS A 108 -4.94 15.94 -15.60
C LYS A 108 -3.43 16.18 -15.64
N ALA A 109 -2.64 15.10 -15.74
CA ALA A 109 -1.19 15.21 -15.88
C ALA A 109 -0.79 15.83 -17.23
N LEU A 110 -1.44 15.44 -18.33
CA LEU A 110 -1.23 16.04 -19.65
C LEU A 110 -1.60 17.53 -19.68
N GLU A 111 -2.74 17.90 -19.08
CA GLU A 111 -3.18 19.29 -18.92
C GLU A 111 -2.17 20.12 -18.11
N ALA A 112 -1.45 19.51 -17.16
CA ALA A 112 -0.37 20.15 -16.41
C ALA A 112 0.97 20.19 -17.15
N GLY A 113 1.09 19.64 -18.36
CA GLY A 113 2.30 19.67 -19.18
C GLY A 113 3.21 18.45 -19.03
N VAL A 114 2.76 17.36 -18.38
CA VAL A 114 3.52 16.10 -18.30
C VAL A 114 3.62 15.44 -19.67
N THR A 115 4.78 14.92 -20.01
CA THR A 115 4.98 14.08 -21.19
C THR A 115 4.94 12.61 -20.82
N PHE A 116 4.25 11.77 -21.60
CA PHE A 116 4.21 10.30 -21.42
C PHE A 116 4.86 9.60 -22.62
N LYS A 117 5.57 8.51 -22.35
CA LYS A 117 6.04 7.54 -23.35
C LYS A 117 5.73 6.13 -22.88
N PHE A 118 4.87 5.46 -23.61
CA PHE A 118 4.50 4.06 -23.42
C PHE A 118 5.37 3.12 -24.27
N ASN A 119 5.32 1.81 -24.00
CA ASN A 119 6.19 0.80 -24.59
C ASN A 119 7.70 1.07 -24.37
N GLU A 120 8.03 1.78 -23.29
CA GLU A 120 9.39 2.14 -22.94
C GLU A 120 9.77 1.52 -21.59
N SER A 121 10.51 0.42 -21.64
CA SER A 121 11.01 -0.25 -20.43
C SER A 121 12.35 0.35 -19.99
N PHE A 122 12.50 0.57 -18.69
CA PHE A 122 13.79 0.92 -18.09
C PHE A 122 14.83 -0.17 -18.38
N ASP A 123 16.04 0.23 -18.70
CA ASP A 123 17.20 -0.64 -18.89
C ASP A 123 18.27 -0.34 -17.83
N SER A 124 18.78 0.88 -17.80
CA SER A 124 19.88 1.26 -16.92
C SER A 124 19.87 2.75 -16.56
N LEU A 125 20.54 3.08 -15.45
CA LEU A 125 20.82 4.46 -15.07
C LEU A 125 21.97 5.03 -15.92
N ILE A 126 21.91 6.33 -16.16
CA ILE A 126 23.00 7.12 -16.76
C ILE A 126 23.64 7.93 -15.65
N TYR A 127 24.96 7.95 -15.63
CA TYR A 127 25.75 8.75 -14.70
C TYR A 127 26.53 9.83 -15.46
N ASN A 128 26.75 10.98 -14.85
CA ASN A 128 27.65 12.02 -15.35
C ASN A 128 29.11 11.74 -14.94
N GLU A 129 30.03 12.61 -15.29
CA GLU A 129 31.48 12.52 -14.98
C GLU A 129 31.74 12.52 -13.47
N ASP A 130 30.88 13.15 -12.67
CA ASP A 130 30.93 13.18 -11.20
C ASP A 130 30.29 11.92 -10.54
N ASN A 131 29.95 10.91 -11.35
CA ASN A 131 29.25 9.70 -10.90
C ASN A 131 27.87 9.96 -10.24
N GLN A 132 27.22 11.04 -10.68
CA GLN A 132 25.86 11.39 -10.24
C GLN A 132 24.84 10.86 -11.24
N ILE A 133 23.68 10.42 -10.76
CA ILE A 133 22.56 9.99 -11.63
C ILE A 133 22.12 11.15 -12.50
N ASN A 134 22.16 10.97 -13.83
CA ASN A 134 21.87 11.99 -14.82
C ASN A 134 20.84 11.52 -15.87
N GLY A 135 20.03 10.54 -15.52
CA GLY A 135 18.98 10.04 -16.39
C GLY A 135 18.93 8.52 -16.51
N ILE A 136 18.26 8.06 -17.55
CA ILE A 136 18.04 6.63 -17.80
C ILE A 136 18.26 6.29 -19.29
N LYS A 137 18.55 5.02 -19.53
CA LYS A 137 18.45 4.39 -20.85
C LYS A 137 17.31 3.38 -20.84
N THR A 138 16.54 3.33 -21.91
CA THR A 138 15.46 2.34 -22.10
C THR A 138 15.94 1.15 -22.91
N LYS A 139 15.20 0.05 -22.86
CA LYS A 139 15.51 -1.17 -23.64
C LYS A 139 15.39 -0.95 -25.15
N SER A 140 14.60 0.04 -25.60
CA SER A 140 14.55 0.47 -26.99
C SER A 140 15.79 1.24 -27.46
N GLY A 141 16.71 1.58 -26.53
CA GLY A 141 17.89 2.37 -26.78
C GLY A 141 17.70 3.88 -26.62
N LEU A 142 16.53 4.35 -26.22
CA LEU A 142 16.25 5.76 -25.97
C LEU A 142 17.06 6.24 -24.77
N THR A 143 17.77 7.36 -24.95
CA THR A 143 18.52 8.04 -23.89
C THR A 143 17.74 9.25 -23.39
N ILE A 144 17.44 9.27 -22.09
CA ILE A 144 16.69 10.34 -21.42
C ILE A 144 17.57 10.93 -20.33
N LYS A 145 17.96 12.18 -20.48
CA LYS A 145 18.65 12.95 -19.45
C LYS A 145 17.64 13.55 -18.48
N ALA A 146 17.89 13.40 -17.19
CA ALA A 146 17.08 14.01 -16.14
C ALA A 146 17.91 14.15 -14.86
N ARG A 147 17.76 15.26 -14.15
CA ARG A 147 18.46 15.51 -12.88
C ARG A 147 17.93 14.64 -11.72
N LEU A 148 16.64 14.24 -11.80
CA LEU A 148 16.03 13.32 -10.85
C LEU A 148 15.40 12.13 -11.59
N VAL A 149 15.70 10.93 -11.14
CA VAL A 149 15.04 9.70 -11.56
C VAL A 149 14.12 9.22 -10.44
N VAL A 150 12.86 8.94 -10.76
CA VAL A 150 11.87 8.44 -9.80
C VAL A 150 11.46 7.02 -10.17
N ASP A 151 11.59 6.08 -9.23
CA ASP A 151 11.09 4.72 -9.39
C ASP A 151 9.65 4.61 -8.86
N ALA A 152 8.70 4.50 -9.78
CA ALA A 152 7.29 4.22 -9.55
C ALA A 152 6.85 2.91 -10.23
N SER A 153 7.81 2.01 -10.50
CA SER A 153 7.62 0.80 -11.34
C SER A 153 6.89 -0.34 -10.64
N GLY A 154 6.34 -0.10 -9.45
CA GLY A 154 5.61 -1.11 -8.68
C GLY A 154 6.53 -2.17 -8.05
N ILE A 155 5.99 -3.36 -7.80
CA ILE A 155 6.67 -4.44 -7.07
C ILE A 155 8.08 -4.77 -7.59
N PRO A 156 8.35 -4.84 -8.92
CA PRO A 156 9.70 -5.12 -9.42
C PRO A 156 10.74 -4.11 -8.98
N SER A 157 10.33 -2.85 -8.73
CA SER A 157 11.21 -1.75 -8.30
C SER A 157 12.51 -1.71 -9.14
N VAL A 158 12.29 -1.64 -10.48
CA VAL A 158 13.34 -1.92 -11.46
C VAL A 158 14.52 -0.95 -11.40
N VAL A 159 14.31 0.28 -10.90
CA VAL A 159 15.38 1.26 -10.76
C VAL A 159 16.06 1.11 -9.40
N ARG A 160 15.30 1.13 -8.28
CA ARG A 160 15.84 1.05 -6.91
C ARG A 160 16.76 -0.16 -6.73
N THR A 161 16.39 -1.31 -7.31
CA THR A 161 17.16 -2.55 -7.17
C THR A 161 18.52 -2.52 -7.86
N THR A 162 18.78 -1.53 -8.73
CA THR A 162 20.08 -1.36 -9.41
C THR A 162 21.00 -0.37 -8.68
N ILE A 163 20.48 0.39 -7.70
CA ILE A 163 21.24 1.44 -7.03
C ILE A 163 22.13 0.86 -5.94
N ASN A 164 23.41 1.12 -6.02
CA ASN A 164 24.39 0.84 -4.97
C ASN A 164 24.78 2.14 -4.26
N ASN A 165 24.01 2.49 -3.20
CA ASN A 165 24.20 3.72 -2.45
C ASN A 165 23.92 3.47 -0.95
N PRO A 166 24.70 4.07 -0.01
CA PRO A 166 24.53 3.82 1.44
C PRO A 166 23.16 4.20 1.99
N TYR A 167 22.45 5.11 1.35
CA TYR A 167 21.10 5.55 1.74
C TYR A 167 20.01 4.66 1.16
N MET A 168 20.26 3.95 0.06
CA MET A 168 19.26 3.14 -0.63
C MET A 168 19.38 1.66 -0.28
N GLU A 169 18.26 1.05 0.13
CA GLU A 169 18.16 -0.40 0.27
C GLU A 169 17.71 -1.00 -1.07
N ASN A 170 18.61 -1.75 -1.72
CA ASN A 170 18.38 -2.37 -3.03
C ASN A 170 17.82 -3.79 -2.98
N PHE A 171 17.14 -4.16 -1.89
CA PHE A 171 16.51 -5.49 -1.78
C PHE A 171 15.49 -5.72 -2.90
N LYS A 172 15.40 -6.97 -3.36
CA LYS A 172 14.32 -7.42 -4.24
C LYS A 172 13.13 -7.86 -3.41
N ILE A 173 11.92 -7.55 -3.88
CA ILE A 173 10.68 -8.03 -3.28
C ILE A 173 10.47 -9.46 -3.77
N GLY A 174 10.57 -10.42 -2.85
CA GLY A 174 10.39 -11.85 -3.16
C GLY A 174 8.96 -12.32 -2.86
N PRO A 175 8.61 -13.57 -3.21
CA PRO A 175 7.27 -14.12 -2.96
C PRO A 175 6.82 -14.03 -1.50
N LYS A 176 7.73 -14.18 -0.54
CA LYS A 176 7.46 -14.07 0.90
C LYS A 176 7.21 -12.63 1.38
N ASP A 177 7.58 -11.64 0.56
CA ASP A 177 7.37 -10.22 0.82
C ASP A 177 6.08 -9.69 0.16
N MET A 178 5.25 -10.56 -0.40
CA MET A 178 4.03 -10.21 -1.12
C MET A 178 2.78 -10.62 -0.35
N PHE A 179 1.72 -9.89 -0.61
CA PHE A 179 0.36 -10.23 -0.25
C PHE A 179 -0.40 -10.51 -1.53
N TYR A 180 -0.91 -11.73 -1.66
CA TYR A 180 -1.59 -12.21 -2.85
C TYR A 180 -3.09 -11.98 -2.69
N VAL A 181 -3.70 -11.44 -3.71
CA VAL A 181 -5.13 -11.14 -3.76
C VAL A 181 -5.76 -12.04 -4.81
N LEU A 182 -6.85 -12.69 -4.44
CA LEU A 182 -7.71 -13.47 -5.31
C LEU A 182 -9.11 -12.86 -5.27
N LEU A 183 -9.63 -12.48 -6.41
CA LEU A 183 -10.96 -11.91 -6.59
C LEU A 183 -11.80 -12.80 -7.47
N LYS A 184 -13.02 -13.10 -7.05
CA LYS A 184 -14.06 -13.70 -7.88
C LYS A 184 -15.14 -12.65 -8.12
N TYR A 185 -15.40 -12.35 -9.36
CA TYR A 185 -16.53 -11.53 -9.79
C TYR A 185 -17.71 -12.43 -10.03
N VAL A 186 -18.77 -12.26 -9.23
CA VAL A 186 -19.87 -13.21 -9.16
C VAL A 186 -21.22 -12.51 -9.28
N GLU A 187 -22.21 -13.23 -9.76
CA GLU A 187 -23.62 -12.88 -9.67
C GLU A 187 -24.29 -13.80 -8.66
N LEU A 188 -24.76 -13.23 -7.56
CA LEU A 188 -25.41 -13.97 -6.47
C LEU A 188 -26.84 -14.33 -6.88
N LYS A 189 -27.24 -15.57 -6.65
CA LYS A 189 -28.63 -16.00 -6.86
C LYS A 189 -29.56 -15.47 -5.77
N ASP A 190 -29.07 -15.26 -4.57
CA ASP A 190 -29.80 -14.66 -3.47
C ASP A 190 -29.28 -13.22 -3.23
N SER A 191 -30.14 -12.23 -3.48
CA SER A 191 -29.86 -10.81 -3.27
C SER A 191 -29.85 -10.36 -1.79
N LYS A 192 -30.10 -11.26 -0.84
CA LYS A 192 -30.12 -10.95 0.60
C LYS A 192 -28.74 -10.94 1.25
N VAL A 193 -27.68 -11.23 0.48
CA VAL A 193 -26.32 -11.13 1.01
C VAL A 193 -25.93 -9.67 1.19
N GLU A 194 -25.52 -9.36 2.41
CA GLU A 194 -24.99 -8.04 2.73
C GLU A 194 -23.67 -7.81 2.00
N LEU A 195 -23.69 -6.93 1.02
CA LEU A 195 -22.50 -6.48 0.32
C LEU A 195 -21.71 -5.53 1.24
N SER A 196 -20.44 -5.34 0.94
CA SER A 196 -19.51 -4.54 1.77
C SER A 196 -19.23 -5.18 3.14
N THR A 197 -19.12 -6.50 3.18
CA THR A 197 -18.80 -7.25 4.40
C THR A 197 -17.34 -7.67 4.38
N SER A 198 -16.65 -7.50 5.50
CA SER A 198 -15.27 -7.95 5.68
C SER A 198 -15.15 -8.98 6.80
N TRP A 199 -14.24 -9.94 6.60
CA TRP A 199 -13.89 -10.98 7.58
C TRP A 199 -12.42 -10.85 7.94
N PRO A 200 -12.09 -10.28 9.10
CA PRO A 200 -10.70 -9.99 9.45
C PRO A 200 -9.78 -11.21 9.48
N TYR A 201 -10.34 -12.35 9.90
CA TYR A 201 -9.57 -13.59 10.06
C TYR A 201 -8.90 -14.07 8.77
N TYR A 202 -9.67 -14.10 7.67
CA TYR A 202 -9.16 -14.53 6.36
C TYR A 202 -8.70 -13.36 5.50
N LYS A 203 -8.80 -12.14 5.99
CA LYS A 203 -8.79 -10.95 5.11
C LYS A 203 -9.67 -11.15 3.89
N GLY A 204 -10.83 -11.72 4.12
CA GLY A 204 -11.85 -11.95 3.12
C GLY A 204 -12.90 -10.85 3.13
N TRP A 205 -13.49 -10.58 1.99
CA TRP A 205 -14.55 -9.58 1.87
C TRP A 205 -15.53 -9.92 0.76
N ILE A 206 -16.75 -9.38 0.89
CA ILE A 206 -17.73 -9.30 -0.18
C ILE A 206 -17.98 -7.81 -0.42
N ALA A 207 -17.80 -7.35 -1.63
CA ALA A 207 -18.04 -5.97 -2.02
C ALA A 207 -19.01 -5.90 -3.20
N PRO A 208 -19.77 -4.80 -3.34
CA PRO A 208 -20.69 -4.64 -4.46
C PRO A 208 -19.95 -4.42 -5.78
N GLN A 209 -20.54 -4.91 -6.87
CA GLN A 209 -20.28 -4.50 -8.25
C GLN A 209 -21.31 -3.46 -8.72
N HIS A 210 -21.28 -3.16 -10.01
CA HIS A 210 -22.17 -2.18 -10.66
C HIS A 210 -23.62 -2.63 -10.81
N ASN A 211 -23.91 -3.94 -10.86
CA ASN A 211 -25.28 -4.47 -10.89
C ASN A 211 -25.80 -4.84 -9.50
N SER A 212 -27.11 -4.95 -9.33
CA SER A 212 -27.76 -5.19 -8.03
C SER A 212 -27.37 -6.51 -7.37
N ASN A 213 -27.09 -7.55 -8.18
CA ASN A 213 -26.74 -8.89 -7.71
C ASN A 213 -25.25 -9.19 -7.86
N GLY A 214 -24.48 -8.28 -8.47
CA GLY A 214 -23.06 -8.46 -8.69
C GLY A 214 -22.27 -8.20 -7.41
N ALA A 215 -21.37 -9.12 -7.11
CA ALA A 215 -20.46 -9.00 -5.99
C ALA A 215 -19.03 -9.39 -6.36
N ILE A 216 -18.09 -8.83 -5.63
CA ILE A 216 -16.70 -9.26 -5.62
C ILE A 216 -16.47 -10.03 -4.33
N VAL A 217 -16.16 -11.30 -4.45
CA VAL A 217 -15.70 -12.13 -3.33
C VAL A 217 -14.19 -12.14 -3.37
N GLY A 218 -13.57 -11.52 -2.38
CA GLY A 218 -12.13 -11.32 -2.32
C GLY A 218 -11.49 -11.98 -1.12
N VAL A 219 -10.28 -12.49 -1.31
CA VAL A 219 -9.40 -12.95 -0.23
C VAL A 219 -8.00 -12.42 -0.48
N GLY A 220 -7.37 -11.96 0.60
CA GLY A 220 -5.96 -11.61 0.59
C GLY A 220 -5.16 -12.49 1.55
N ALA A 221 -4.04 -13.03 1.08
CA ALA A 221 -3.16 -13.87 1.88
C ALA A 221 -1.68 -13.64 1.53
N ASN A 222 -0.81 -13.81 2.50
CA ASN A 222 0.64 -13.84 2.25
C ASN A 222 1.09 -15.26 1.85
N LEU A 223 2.36 -15.44 1.55
CA LEU A 223 3.06 -16.66 1.18
C LEU A 223 2.97 -17.03 -0.30
N SER A 224 1.80 -17.30 -0.85
CA SER A 224 1.62 -17.69 -2.25
C SER A 224 0.18 -17.53 -2.72
N LEU A 225 -0.02 -17.52 -4.03
CA LEU A 225 -1.35 -17.53 -4.63
C LEU A 225 -2.09 -18.85 -4.32
N GLU A 226 -1.38 -19.98 -4.25
CA GLU A 226 -1.96 -21.26 -3.85
C GLU A 226 -2.53 -21.21 -2.43
N TYR A 227 -1.82 -20.57 -1.51
CA TYR A 227 -2.31 -20.36 -0.17
C TYR A 227 -3.53 -19.43 -0.14
N ALA A 228 -3.55 -18.38 -0.96
CA ALA A 228 -4.74 -17.53 -1.12
C ALA A 228 -5.96 -18.33 -1.63
N ARG A 229 -5.76 -19.28 -2.55
CA ARG A 229 -6.83 -20.19 -3.01
C ARG A 229 -7.37 -21.06 -1.88
N LYS A 230 -6.50 -21.66 -1.07
CA LYS A 230 -6.92 -22.43 0.12
C LYS A 230 -7.67 -21.56 1.12
N CYS A 231 -7.29 -20.30 1.28
CA CYS A 231 -8.01 -19.34 2.12
C CYS A 231 -9.38 -19.01 1.54
N MET A 232 -9.50 -18.88 0.20
CA MET A 232 -10.78 -18.64 -0.47
C MET A 232 -11.74 -19.81 -0.22
N ASP A 233 -11.29 -21.05 -0.41
CA ASP A 233 -12.10 -22.26 -0.17
C ASP A 233 -12.61 -22.33 1.30
N LYS A 234 -11.76 -21.96 2.26
CA LYS A 234 -12.15 -21.89 3.66
C LYS A 234 -13.15 -20.76 3.91
N PHE A 235 -12.90 -19.59 3.30
CA PHE A 235 -13.74 -18.42 3.43
C PHE A 235 -15.16 -18.69 2.92
N GLU A 236 -15.31 -19.18 1.70
CA GLU A 236 -16.61 -19.51 1.11
C GLU A 236 -17.40 -20.52 1.94
N LYS A 237 -16.72 -21.55 2.47
CA LYS A 237 -17.35 -22.55 3.37
C LYS A 237 -17.76 -21.94 4.71
N SER A 238 -16.92 -21.10 5.31
CA SER A 238 -17.19 -20.54 6.64
C SER A 238 -18.33 -19.54 6.65
N ILE A 239 -18.46 -18.73 5.59
CA ILE A 239 -19.52 -17.72 5.47
C ILE A 239 -20.81 -18.27 4.87
N LYS A 240 -20.81 -19.55 4.45
CA LYS A 240 -21.95 -20.16 3.74
C LYS A 240 -22.40 -19.27 2.58
N LEU A 241 -21.45 -18.89 1.73
CA LEU A 241 -21.73 -18.02 0.59
C LEU A 241 -22.90 -18.62 -0.22
N PRO A 242 -23.91 -17.83 -0.57
CA PRO A 242 -25.03 -18.29 -1.42
C PRO A 242 -24.53 -18.83 -2.75
N GLU A 243 -25.35 -19.62 -3.43
CA GLU A 243 -25.06 -20.01 -4.80
C GLU A 243 -24.86 -18.78 -5.68
N TYR A 244 -23.85 -18.85 -6.52
CA TYR A 244 -23.49 -17.78 -7.44
C TYR A 244 -23.11 -18.32 -8.82
N THR A 245 -23.15 -17.45 -9.82
CA THR A 245 -22.52 -17.66 -11.12
C THR A 245 -21.20 -16.90 -11.13
N LEU A 246 -20.09 -17.58 -11.42
CA LEU A 246 -18.78 -16.96 -11.57
C LEU A 246 -18.68 -16.32 -12.95
N SER A 247 -18.47 -15.00 -13.00
CA SER A 247 -18.23 -14.28 -14.25
C SER A 247 -16.78 -14.41 -14.69
N TYR A 248 -15.84 -14.05 -13.78
CA TYR A 248 -14.40 -14.23 -14.00
C TYR A 248 -13.62 -14.14 -12.68
N GLU A 249 -12.35 -14.49 -12.73
CA GLU A 249 -11.43 -14.46 -11.60
C GLU A 249 -10.25 -13.56 -11.93
N GLU A 250 -9.83 -12.75 -10.98
CA GLU A 250 -8.61 -11.96 -11.06
C GLU A 250 -7.65 -12.30 -9.93
N THR A 251 -6.38 -12.18 -10.23
CA THR A 251 -5.31 -12.33 -9.25
C THR A 251 -4.39 -11.13 -9.30
N GLY A 252 -4.00 -10.69 -8.11
CA GLY A 252 -3.03 -9.60 -7.97
C GLY A 252 -2.09 -9.84 -6.82
N CYS A 253 -1.13 -8.97 -6.68
CA CYS A 253 -0.27 -8.94 -5.50
C CYS A 253 0.14 -7.51 -5.18
N THR A 254 0.44 -7.28 -3.90
CA THR A 254 0.94 -6.02 -3.39
C THR A 254 2.14 -6.29 -2.47
N PRO A 255 3.09 -5.36 -2.33
CA PRO A 255 4.21 -5.58 -1.42
C PRO A 255 3.73 -5.66 0.02
N TYR A 256 4.17 -6.70 0.73
CA TYR A 256 3.85 -6.95 2.13
C TYR A 256 5.12 -7.01 2.96
N ARG A 257 5.96 -6.01 2.77
CA ARG A 257 7.24 -5.82 3.43
C ARG A 257 7.32 -4.40 3.97
N ARG A 258 8.13 -4.15 5.01
CA ARG A 258 8.40 -2.79 5.43
C ARG A 258 8.99 -1.96 4.28
N PRO A 259 8.68 -0.67 4.19
CA PRO A 259 9.35 0.25 3.29
C PRO A 259 10.87 0.28 3.52
N PRO A 260 11.67 0.72 2.51
CA PRO A 260 13.06 1.06 2.74
C PRO A 260 13.18 2.16 3.80
N PHE A 261 14.27 2.17 4.54
CA PHE A 261 14.48 3.18 5.58
C PHE A 261 14.72 4.58 5.03
N SER A 262 15.20 4.68 3.79
CA SER A 262 15.26 5.93 3.04
C SER A 262 14.64 5.73 1.66
N PHE A 263 13.93 6.75 1.20
CA PHE A 263 13.29 6.80 -0.12
C PHE A 263 14.12 7.57 -1.15
N VAL A 264 15.21 8.20 -0.71
CA VAL A 264 16.00 9.10 -1.55
C VAL A 264 17.50 8.83 -1.43
N CYS A 265 18.21 9.09 -2.49
CA CYS A 265 19.65 9.32 -2.55
C CYS A 265 19.94 10.37 -3.63
N ASP A 266 21.21 10.69 -3.88
CA ASP A 266 21.58 11.71 -4.87
C ASP A 266 20.97 11.40 -6.25
N GLY A 267 20.17 12.32 -6.77
CA GLY A 267 19.50 12.19 -8.07
C GLY A 267 18.41 11.14 -8.17
N PHE A 268 17.95 10.55 -7.05
CA PHE A 268 16.99 9.45 -7.06
C PHE A 268 15.95 9.51 -5.95
N MET A 269 14.73 9.08 -6.30
CA MET A 269 13.62 8.87 -5.35
C MET A 269 12.82 7.61 -5.71
N VAL A 270 12.28 6.89 -4.71
CA VAL A 270 11.36 5.76 -4.90
C VAL A 270 10.01 6.04 -4.25
N ILE A 271 8.91 5.68 -4.94
CA ILE A 271 7.53 5.93 -4.51
C ILE A 271 6.61 4.71 -4.72
N GLY A 272 5.44 4.73 -4.10
CA GLY A 272 4.40 3.72 -4.30
C GLY A 272 4.83 2.30 -3.90
N ASP A 273 4.37 1.30 -4.65
CA ASP A 273 4.70 -0.10 -4.38
C ASP A 273 6.18 -0.43 -4.59
N ALA A 274 6.89 0.32 -5.41
CA ALA A 274 8.35 0.21 -5.50
C ALA A 274 9.05 0.57 -4.18
N ALA A 275 8.40 1.41 -3.36
CA ALA A 275 8.80 1.75 -2.00
C ALA A 275 8.06 0.94 -0.92
N CYS A 276 7.28 -0.08 -1.28
CA CYS A 276 6.51 -0.91 -0.34
C CYS A 276 5.55 -0.09 0.55
N LEU A 277 4.85 0.91 -0.01
CA LEU A 277 4.00 1.82 0.77
C LEU A 277 2.58 1.33 1.01
N THR A 278 2.16 0.22 0.41
CA THR A 278 0.82 -0.35 0.65
C THR A 278 0.61 -0.63 2.14
N LYS A 279 -0.47 -0.09 2.71
CA LYS A 279 -0.78 -0.24 4.15
C LYS A 279 -1.00 -1.70 4.53
N PRO A 280 -0.34 -2.21 5.58
CA PRO A 280 -0.35 -3.63 5.88
C PRO A 280 -1.67 -4.16 6.47
N TRP A 281 -2.57 -3.28 6.93
CA TRP A 281 -3.80 -3.69 7.59
C TRP A 281 -5.03 -3.76 6.67
N ASN A 282 -5.11 -2.89 5.66
CA ASN A 282 -6.26 -2.81 4.75
C ASN A 282 -5.91 -2.95 3.27
N GLY A 283 -4.61 -2.91 2.92
CA GLY A 283 -4.16 -3.05 1.53
C GLY A 283 -4.26 -1.76 0.71
N GLU A 284 -4.52 -0.60 1.32
CA GLU A 284 -4.54 0.67 0.61
C GLU A 284 -3.16 1.05 0.09
N GLY A 285 -2.99 1.05 -1.24
CA GLY A 285 -1.75 1.46 -1.91
C GLY A 285 -1.79 2.90 -2.42
N ILE A 286 -2.93 3.34 -2.97
CA ILE A 286 -3.06 4.63 -3.65
C ILE A 286 -2.90 5.80 -2.68
N PRO A 287 -3.73 5.97 -1.64
CA PRO A 287 -3.57 7.03 -0.66
C PRO A 287 -2.21 6.97 0.05
N ALA A 288 -1.74 5.77 0.38
CA ALA A 288 -0.45 5.58 1.05
C ALA A 288 0.74 6.11 0.23
N ALA A 289 0.73 5.91 -1.09
CA ALA A 289 1.74 6.48 -1.98
C ALA A 289 1.62 8.01 -2.09
N TRP A 290 0.39 8.53 -2.16
CA TRP A 290 0.15 9.95 -2.35
C TRP A 290 0.49 10.81 -1.12
N VAL A 291 0.38 10.24 0.09
CA VAL A 291 0.88 10.88 1.33
C VAL A 291 2.39 11.19 1.24
N GLN A 292 3.18 10.34 0.60
CA GLN A 292 4.60 10.61 0.33
C GLN A 292 4.78 11.67 -0.77
N CYS A 293 4.04 11.52 -1.87
CA CYS A 293 4.19 12.35 -3.06
C CYS A 293 3.85 13.83 -2.81
N THR A 294 2.79 14.09 -2.04
CA THR A 294 2.28 15.46 -1.82
C THR A 294 3.33 16.42 -1.23
N PRO A 295 3.97 16.12 -0.09
CA PRO A 295 5.02 17.00 0.41
C PRO A 295 6.30 16.93 -0.42
N ALA A 296 6.58 15.80 -1.09
CA ALA A 296 7.80 15.60 -1.85
C ALA A 296 7.91 16.54 -3.07
N ALA A 297 6.78 16.88 -3.72
CA ALA A 297 6.79 17.69 -4.92
C ALA A 297 7.46 19.05 -4.70
N LYS A 298 7.10 19.78 -3.66
CA LYS A 298 7.72 21.07 -3.32
C LYS A 298 9.18 20.95 -2.92
N ILE A 299 9.54 19.86 -2.22
CA ILE A 299 10.93 19.62 -1.82
C ILE A 299 11.80 19.35 -3.06
N VAL A 300 11.30 18.53 -4.00
CA VAL A 300 11.96 18.24 -5.26
C VAL A 300 12.10 19.51 -6.09
N ALA A 301 11.04 20.31 -6.22
CA ALA A 301 11.08 21.56 -6.96
C ALA A 301 12.17 22.49 -6.42
N LYS A 302 12.21 22.68 -5.09
CA LYS A 302 13.26 23.48 -4.46
C LYS A 302 14.67 22.92 -4.68
N ALA A 303 14.85 21.60 -4.64
CA ALA A 303 16.14 20.97 -4.89
C ALA A 303 16.64 21.14 -6.33
N LEU A 304 15.72 21.36 -7.28
CA LEU A 304 15.99 21.54 -8.69
C LEU A 304 16.06 23.02 -9.14
N GLU A 305 15.80 23.97 -8.23
CA GLU A 305 15.91 25.42 -8.52
C GLU A 305 17.31 25.77 -9.04
N ASN A 306 17.40 26.81 -9.89
CA ASN A 306 18.65 27.34 -10.44
C ASN A 306 19.54 26.26 -11.09
N ASN A 307 18.95 25.30 -11.77
CA ASN A 307 19.64 24.14 -12.35
C ASN A 307 20.42 23.30 -11.33
N GLY A 308 19.99 23.34 -10.03
CA GLY A 308 20.57 22.55 -8.94
C GLY A 308 20.47 21.06 -9.20
N TYR A 309 21.39 20.31 -8.59
CA TYR A 309 21.34 18.86 -8.55
C TYR A 309 20.71 18.38 -7.23
N PRO A 310 19.72 17.48 -7.24
CA PRO A 310 18.98 17.06 -6.05
C PRO A 310 19.79 16.05 -5.23
N THR A 311 20.67 16.56 -4.36
CA THR A 311 21.45 15.75 -3.43
C THR A 311 20.58 15.14 -2.35
N VAL A 312 21.08 14.10 -1.71
CA VAL A 312 20.39 13.46 -0.57
C VAL A 312 20.11 14.46 0.56
N ASP A 313 20.98 15.42 0.80
CA ASP A 313 20.77 16.47 1.80
C ASP A 313 19.55 17.34 1.47
N LEU A 314 19.39 17.76 0.23
CA LEU A 314 18.25 18.56 -0.25
C LEU A 314 16.94 17.76 -0.22
N LEU A 315 16.99 16.47 -0.52
CA LEU A 315 15.83 15.58 -0.56
C LEU A 315 15.48 14.98 0.81
N TRP A 316 16.37 15.09 1.82
CA TRP A 316 16.23 14.36 3.08
C TRP A 316 14.93 14.61 3.84
N LYS A 317 14.38 15.81 3.69
CA LYS A 317 13.13 16.20 4.32
C LYS A 317 11.94 15.33 3.92
N ILE A 318 11.99 14.72 2.72
CA ILE A 318 10.98 13.74 2.24
C ILE A 318 10.96 12.54 3.19
N ASN A 319 12.13 11.99 3.52
CA ASN A 319 12.26 10.89 4.46
C ASN A 319 11.75 11.28 5.84
N GLU A 320 12.19 12.43 6.35
CA GLU A 320 11.85 12.89 7.69
C GLU A 320 10.33 13.04 7.87
N ILE A 321 9.66 13.71 6.93
CA ILE A 321 8.21 13.92 6.97
C ILE A 321 7.48 12.58 6.96
N TYR A 322 7.80 11.71 6.00
CA TYR A 322 7.11 10.43 5.88
C TYR A 322 7.38 9.52 7.07
N GLN A 323 8.64 9.33 7.45
CA GLN A 323 9.02 8.35 8.47
C GLN A 323 8.56 8.76 9.88
N LYS A 324 8.51 10.06 10.19
CA LYS A 324 7.97 10.55 11.46
C LYS A 324 6.44 10.57 11.51
N GLY A 325 5.78 10.66 10.36
CA GLY A 325 4.33 10.61 10.21
C GLY A 325 3.83 9.19 9.92
N GLU A 326 3.32 8.98 8.71
CA GLU A 326 2.74 7.72 8.23
C GLU A 326 3.67 6.50 8.43
N GLY A 327 4.98 6.68 8.21
CA GLY A 327 5.97 5.61 8.38
C GLY A 327 6.06 5.06 9.81
N ALA A 328 5.88 5.88 10.82
CA ALA A 328 5.87 5.44 12.23
C ALA A 328 4.64 4.59 12.54
N GLU A 329 3.47 4.99 12.04
CA GLU A 329 2.21 4.24 12.22
C GLU A 329 2.22 2.95 11.39
N TYR A 330 2.70 3.02 10.16
CA TYR A 330 2.91 1.85 9.30
C TYR A 330 3.79 0.80 10.00
N ALA A 331 4.95 1.23 10.50
CA ALA A 331 5.91 0.36 11.15
C ALA A 331 5.36 -0.26 12.45
N ALA A 332 4.62 0.52 13.23
CA ALA A 332 3.96 0.06 14.44
C ALA A 332 2.90 -1.01 14.14
N THR A 333 2.01 -0.72 13.20
CA THR A 333 0.92 -1.63 12.81
C THR A 333 1.45 -2.93 12.22
N ARG A 334 2.48 -2.85 11.36
CA ARG A 334 3.10 -4.05 10.81
C ARG A 334 3.72 -4.93 11.89
N ALA A 335 4.40 -4.34 12.87
CA ALA A 335 4.97 -5.10 13.99
C ALA A 335 3.88 -5.75 14.87
N MET A 336 2.72 -5.11 15.00
CA MET A 336 1.54 -5.69 15.67
C MET A 336 0.99 -6.90 14.88
N LEU A 337 0.82 -6.76 13.58
CA LEU A 337 0.27 -7.82 12.71
C LEU A 337 1.14 -9.08 12.73
N ILE A 338 2.47 -8.94 12.75
CA ILE A 338 3.40 -10.07 12.88
C ILE A 338 3.08 -10.88 14.16
N GLY A 339 2.79 -10.21 15.26
CA GLY A 339 2.45 -10.89 16.52
C GLY A 339 1.05 -11.52 16.54
N ALA A 340 0.14 -11.03 15.70
CA ALA A 340 -1.25 -11.48 15.66
C ALA A 340 -1.51 -12.68 14.71
N VAL A 341 -0.56 -12.97 13.81
CA VAL A 341 -0.75 -13.91 12.69
C VAL A 341 -1.08 -15.35 13.10
N ASN A 342 -0.69 -15.77 14.30
CA ASN A 342 -0.89 -17.13 14.81
C ASN A 342 -1.98 -17.25 15.89
N MET A 343 -2.89 -16.28 15.99
CA MET A 343 -4.02 -16.40 16.89
C MET A 343 -5.05 -17.39 16.34
N SER A 344 -5.67 -18.16 17.24
CA SER A 344 -6.76 -19.05 16.87
C SER A 344 -8.02 -18.24 16.49
N GLU A 345 -8.93 -18.87 15.74
CA GLU A 345 -10.25 -18.28 15.42
C GLU A 345 -10.99 -17.83 16.68
N LYS A 346 -10.94 -18.67 17.74
CA LYS A 346 -11.54 -18.38 19.05
C LYS A 346 -10.91 -17.15 19.72
N ASP A 347 -9.58 -16.99 19.63
CA ASP A 347 -8.90 -15.84 20.18
C ASP A 347 -9.24 -14.57 19.38
N ASN A 348 -9.31 -14.65 18.06
CA ASN A 348 -9.71 -13.52 17.20
C ASN A 348 -11.18 -13.12 17.45
N ASP A 349 -12.08 -14.10 17.57
CA ASP A 349 -13.49 -13.85 17.91
C ASP A 349 -13.64 -13.16 19.27
N PHE A 350 -12.83 -13.57 20.27
CA PHE A 350 -12.82 -12.93 21.57
C PHE A 350 -12.36 -11.46 21.48
N LEU A 351 -11.30 -11.17 20.73
CA LEU A 351 -10.78 -9.80 20.54
C LEU A 351 -11.81 -8.92 19.83
N PHE A 352 -12.45 -9.46 18.82
CA PHE A 352 -13.49 -8.78 18.06
C PHE A 352 -14.71 -8.46 18.95
N LYS A 353 -15.23 -9.45 19.67
CA LYS A 353 -16.36 -9.30 20.60
C LYS A 353 -16.17 -8.20 21.61
N HIS A 354 -14.94 -8.04 22.11
CA HIS A 354 -14.62 -7.10 23.19
C HIS A 354 -14.07 -5.77 22.69
N ALA A 355 -14.24 -5.44 21.41
CA ALA A 355 -13.75 -4.19 20.79
C ALA A 355 -12.27 -3.90 21.05
N ILE A 356 -11.42 -4.95 21.01
CA ILE A 356 -9.98 -4.82 21.24
C ILE A 356 -9.21 -4.59 19.92
N VAL A 357 -9.64 -5.24 18.85
CA VAL A 357 -9.02 -5.13 17.51
C VAL A 357 -9.92 -4.37 16.53
N PHE A 358 -11.22 -4.67 16.58
CA PHE A 358 -12.24 -4.01 15.78
C PHE A 358 -13.33 -3.47 16.66
N LYS A 359 -13.78 -2.26 16.40
CA LYS A 359 -14.94 -1.65 17.04
C LYS A 359 -15.90 -1.14 15.97
N SER A 360 -17.20 -1.12 16.26
CA SER A 360 -18.17 -0.35 15.49
C SER A 360 -18.16 1.13 15.91
N ASP A 361 -18.75 2.00 15.09
CA ASP A 361 -18.76 3.44 15.35
C ASP A 361 -19.53 3.81 16.63
N ASP A 362 -20.51 3.01 17.01
CA ASP A 362 -21.29 3.13 18.23
C ASP A 362 -20.67 2.45 19.47
N GLU A 363 -19.58 1.68 19.30
CA GLU A 363 -18.86 1.06 20.41
C GLU A 363 -17.82 2.02 20.99
N LEU A 364 -17.77 2.09 22.31
CA LEU A 364 -16.68 2.77 23.02
C LEU A 364 -15.40 1.91 23.00
N GLU A 365 -14.24 2.60 23.00
CA GLU A 365 -12.99 1.90 23.25
C GLU A 365 -13.04 1.14 24.57
N ASN A 366 -12.49 -0.07 24.60
CA ASN A 366 -12.47 -0.85 25.82
C ASN A 366 -11.46 -0.27 26.85
N PRO A 367 -11.90 0.55 27.84
CA PRO A 367 -11.00 1.21 28.77
C PRO A 367 -10.30 0.21 29.71
N HIS A 368 -10.80 -1.02 29.76
CA HIS A 368 -10.30 -2.09 30.61
C HIS A 368 -9.71 -3.26 29.84
N MET A 369 -9.13 -3.00 28.64
CA MET A 369 -8.60 -4.02 27.75
C MET A 369 -7.76 -5.09 28.47
N ILE A 370 -6.79 -4.68 29.28
CA ILE A 370 -5.92 -5.62 30.01
C ILE A 370 -6.71 -6.49 30.97
N LYS A 371 -7.64 -5.89 31.73
CA LYS A 371 -8.52 -6.61 32.66
C LYS A 371 -9.43 -7.60 31.92
N THR A 372 -9.93 -7.22 30.74
CA THR A 372 -10.76 -8.05 29.87
C THR A 372 -9.99 -9.26 29.37
N LEU A 373 -8.75 -9.06 28.88
CA LEU A 373 -7.88 -10.13 28.42
C LEU A 373 -7.52 -11.11 29.55
N LEU A 374 -7.13 -10.61 30.73
CA LEU A 374 -6.82 -11.44 31.89
C LEU A 374 -8.03 -12.27 32.34
N LYS A 375 -9.23 -11.66 32.43
CA LYS A 375 -10.48 -12.38 32.74
C LYS A 375 -10.79 -13.43 31.67
N GLY A 376 -10.52 -13.13 30.38
CA GLY A 376 -10.66 -14.07 29.27
C GLY A 376 -9.80 -15.31 29.45
N VAL A 377 -8.54 -15.13 29.85
CA VAL A 377 -7.62 -16.25 30.14
C VAL A 377 -8.10 -17.08 31.32
N LEU A 378 -8.45 -16.44 32.45
CA LEU A 378 -8.94 -17.13 33.63
C LEU A 378 -10.19 -17.94 33.35
N LYS A 379 -11.09 -17.45 32.49
CA LYS A 379 -12.34 -18.13 32.09
C LYS A 379 -12.15 -19.09 30.91
N LYS A 380 -10.90 -19.33 30.45
CA LYS A 380 -10.57 -20.20 29.30
C LYS A 380 -11.27 -19.76 27.98
N LYS A 381 -11.62 -18.47 27.85
CA LYS A 381 -12.24 -17.88 26.66
C LYS A 381 -11.22 -17.25 25.73
N PHE A 382 -10.05 -16.94 26.23
CA PHE A 382 -8.90 -16.39 25.52
C PHE A 382 -7.64 -17.18 25.91
N SER A 383 -6.74 -17.49 24.96
CA SER A 383 -5.58 -18.30 25.26
C SER A 383 -4.45 -17.49 25.91
N LEU A 384 -3.73 -18.10 26.85
CA LEU A 384 -2.52 -17.48 27.43
C LEU A 384 -1.44 -17.24 26.36
N LYS A 385 -1.34 -18.13 25.37
CA LYS A 385 -0.43 -17.99 24.25
C LYS A 385 -0.73 -16.74 23.44
N ALA A 386 -2.01 -16.47 23.13
CA ALA A 386 -2.42 -15.26 22.42
C ALA A 386 -2.15 -14.01 23.25
N LEU A 387 -2.39 -14.03 24.57
CA LEU A 387 -2.07 -12.91 25.46
C LEU A 387 -0.57 -12.57 25.44
N ILE A 388 0.31 -13.58 25.54
CA ILE A 388 1.76 -13.38 25.51
C ILE A 388 2.20 -12.84 24.14
N SER A 389 1.67 -13.41 23.04
CA SER A 389 1.98 -12.97 21.67
C SER A 389 1.57 -11.52 21.44
N LEU A 390 0.34 -11.15 21.80
CA LEU A 390 -0.21 -9.82 21.66
C LEU A 390 0.58 -8.79 22.50
N SER A 391 0.90 -9.13 23.77
CA SER A 391 1.70 -8.27 24.64
C SER A 391 3.12 -8.06 24.09
N SER A 392 3.75 -9.12 23.61
CA SER A 392 5.07 -9.03 22.95
C SER A 392 5.04 -8.15 21.71
N ALA A 393 4.00 -8.31 20.86
CA ALA A 393 3.80 -7.52 19.65
C ALA A 393 3.61 -6.04 19.99
N LEU A 394 2.80 -5.72 20.99
CA LEU A 394 2.57 -4.33 21.44
C LEU A 394 3.86 -3.66 21.92
N ILE A 395 4.67 -4.35 22.71
CA ILE A 395 5.97 -3.83 23.17
C ILE A 395 6.91 -3.58 21.99
N LYS A 396 7.00 -4.49 21.04
CA LYS A 396 7.83 -4.36 19.83
C LYS A 396 7.35 -3.21 18.96
N SER A 397 6.03 -3.14 18.71
CA SER A 397 5.36 -2.08 17.96
C SER A 397 5.67 -0.70 18.54
N ASN A 398 5.47 -0.50 19.83
CA ASN A 398 5.76 0.77 20.51
C ASN A 398 7.24 1.17 20.45
N LYS A 399 8.17 0.20 20.56
CA LYS A 399 9.61 0.47 20.42
C LYS A 399 9.97 0.91 19.00
N ILE A 400 9.41 0.26 18.00
CA ILE A 400 9.61 0.60 16.59
C ILE A 400 9.01 1.97 16.31
N ARG A 401 7.75 2.23 16.71
CA ARG A 401 7.09 3.53 16.54
C ARG A 401 7.92 4.68 17.14
N LYS A 402 8.34 4.54 18.40
CA LYS A 402 9.20 5.55 19.06
C LYS A 402 10.51 5.77 18.30
N HIS A 403 11.08 4.73 17.71
CA HIS A 403 12.31 4.86 16.95
C HIS A 403 12.09 5.64 15.65
N TYR A 404 10.98 5.38 14.93
CA TYR A 404 10.62 6.10 13.72
C TYR A 404 10.24 7.56 13.99
N LEU A 405 9.52 7.87 15.06
CA LEU A 405 9.25 9.26 15.47
C LEU A 405 10.54 10.07 15.73
N ASN A 406 11.65 9.39 16.01
CA ASN A 406 12.99 9.97 16.13
C ASN A 406 13.84 9.75 14.87
N TYR A 407 13.21 9.72 13.70
CA TYR A 407 13.95 9.66 12.43
C TYR A 407 14.87 10.87 12.30
N PRO A 408 16.14 10.70 11.82
CA PRO A 408 17.10 11.80 11.80
C PRO A 408 16.67 12.93 10.84
N SER A 409 16.90 14.16 11.26
CA SER A 409 16.66 15.35 10.44
C SER A 409 17.77 15.61 9.40
N SER A 410 18.85 14.84 9.46
CA SER A 410 20.01 14.96 8.55
C SER A 410 20.52 13.58 8.15
N PRO A 411 20.97 13.37 6.90
CA PRO A 411 21.52 12.10 6.42
C PRO A 411 22.78 11.67 7.20
N ASN A 412 23.52 12.58 7.78
CA ASN A 412 24.74 12.28 8.57
C ASN A 412 24.44 11.39 9.80
N LEU A 413 23.25 11.48 10.35
CA LEU A 413 22.82 10.69 11.51
C LEU A 413 22.17 9.35 11.12
N TYR A 414 21.91 9.14 9.83
CA TYR A 414 21.13 8.01 9.33
C TYR A 414 21.77 6.65 9.62
N LYS A 415 23.07 6.50 9.43
CA LYS A 415 23.78 5.23 9.64
C LYS A 415 23.56 4.68 11.05
N LYS A 416 23.63 5.55 12.08
CA LYS A 416 23.40 5.19 13.49
C LYS A 416 21.94 4.79 13.72
N TRP A 417 21.01 5.57 13.17
CA TRP A 417 19.58 5.33 13.28
C TRP A 417 19.21 4.00 12.58
N LYS A 418 19.66 3.79 11.36
CA LYS A 418 19.41 2.57 10.55
C LYS A 418 19.86 1.30 11.29
N LYS A 419 21.08 1.28 11.84
CA LYS A 419 21.60 0.14 12.62
C LYS A 419 20.66 -0.26 13.76
N LYS A 420 20.07 0.73 14.48
CA LYS A 420 19.11 0.46 15.54
C LYS A 420 17.77 -0.02 14.99
N ALA A 421 17.29 0.55 13.89
CA ALA A 421 16.07 0.11 13.22
C ALA A 421 16.18 -1.36 12.79
N GLU A 422 17.29 -1.76 12.17
CA GLU A 422 17.55 -3.15 11.76
C GLU A 422 17.47 -4.13 12.94
N VAL A 423 18.03 -3.77 14.09
CA VAL A 423 17.95 -4.59 15.31
C VAL A 423 16.51 -4.72 15.80
N LEU A 424 15.73 -3.64 15.76
CA LEU A 424 14.33 -3.65 16.18
C LEU A 424 13.48 -4.53 15.27
N TRP A 425 13.67 -4.43 13.95
CA TRP A 425 12.96 -5.24 12.96
C TRP A 425 13.35 -6.72 13.03
N LYS A 426 14.64 -7.02 13.22
CA LYS A 426 15.08 -8.42 13.45
C LYS A 426 14.37 -9.05 14.66
N LYS A 427 14.13 -8.28 15.73
CA LYS A 427 13.39 -8.73 16.92
C LYS A 427 11.87 -8.84 16.67
N ALA A 428 11.33 -8.05 15.77
CA ALA A 428 9.91 -8.14 15.41
C ALA A 428 9.64 -9.41 14.58
N GLY A 429 10.56 -9.80 13.70
CA GLY A 429 10.38 -10.91 12.76
C GLY A 429 9.71 -10.49 11.46
N THR A 430 9.37 -11.46 10.64
CA THR A 430 8.57 -11.28 9.42
C THR A 430 7.28 -12.09 9.50
N MET A 431 6.28 -11.75 8.67
CA MET A 431 5.05 -12.53 8.59
C MET A 431 5.33 -13.98 8.16
N ALA A 432 6.25 -14.17 7.21
CA ALA A 432 6.62 -15.49 6.72
C ALA A 432 7.26 -16.37 7.79
N ASP A 433 8.00 -15.78 8.75
CA ASP A 433 8.64 -16.53 9.85
C ASP A 433 7.62 -16.99 10.90
N CYS A 434 6.44 -16.38 10.90
CA CYS A 434 5.43 -16.64 11.91
C CYS A 434 4.38 -17.67 11.49
N ILE A 435 4.17 -17.89 10.19
CA ILE A 435 3.16 -18.85 9.70
C ILE A 435 3.80 -20.23 9.67
N LYS A 436 3.35 -21.10 10.58
CA LYS A 436 3.94 -22.41 10.77
C LYS A 436 3.30 -23.53 9.94
N ASP A 437 2.08 -23.33 9.45
CA ASP A 437 1.26 -24.37 8.79
C ASP A 437 0.62 -23.84 7.50
N ALA A 438 1.44 -23.47 6.53
CA ALA A 438 0.98 -23.05 5.21
C ALA A 438 1.00 -24.20 4.20
#